data_494b26cb757b6a6d65e50db8e09025e9
#
_entry.id   494b26cb757b6a6d65e50db8e09025e9
#
_cell.length_a   1.000
_cell.length_b   1.000
_cell.length_c   1.000
_cell.angle_alpha   90.00
_cell.angle_beta   90.00
_cell.angle_gamma   90.00
#
_symmetry.space_group_name_H-M   'P 1'
#
loop_
_entity.id
_entity.type
_entity.pdbx_description
1 polymer ?
#
loop_
_entity_poly.entity_id
_entity_poly.type
_entity_poly.pdbx_seq_one_letter_code
_entity_poly.pdbx_strand_id
1 'polypeptide(L)'
;PLLLLFDYDGTLAPICSRPEEAAPGRELYKVLCTLVADRSNRVVISSGRDHATMERWFGKLPVSLAAEHGAFYREGRGGWHANLHHAPWDPELLELMNRFVERTPHSRLEQKQTALAWHYRETDEWLGTLRAQQLMTALIPLCMRLNLQIMPGSKVVEVKSPEFSKGSEVRRLLRRERYDFILAMGDDTTDDDMFRA
;
A
#
# COMPACT_ATOMS: atom_id res chain seq x y z
N PRO A 1 -19.47 -16.81 -8.32
CA PRO A 1 -18.63 -16.35 -7.22
C PRO A 1 -18.54 -14.82 -7.21
N LEU A 2 -18.44 -14.22 -6.00
CA LEU A 2 -18.32 -12.79 -5.81
C LEU A 2 -16.87 -12.43 -5.46
N LEU A 3 -16.35 -11.36 -6.06
CA LEU A 3 -15.06 -10.78 -5.69
C LEU A 3 -15.32 -9.48 -4.93
N LEU A 4 -14.88 -9.44 -3.68
CA LEU A 4 -15.00 -8.28 -2.79
C LEU A 4 -13.60 -7.73 -2.49
N LEU A 5 -13.28 -6.57 -3.07
CA LEU A 5 -11.98 -5.91 -2.98
C LEU A 5 -12.10 -4.68 -2.08
N PHE A 6 -11.36 -4.65 -1.02
CA PHE A 6 -11.37 -3.55 -0.07
C PHE A 6 -9.97 -2.95 0.09
N ASP A 7 -9.88 -1.64 -0.08
CA ASP A 7 -8.78 -0.91 0.52
C ASP A 7 -8.89 -0.93 2.05
N TYR A 8 -7.80 -0.66 2.75
CA TYR A 8 -7.80 -0.69 4.21
C TYR A 8 -7.88 0.70 4.84
N ASP A 9 -6.89 1.54 4.63
CA ASP A 9 -6.76 2.83 5.30
C ASP A 9 -7.65 3.89 4.64
N GLY A 10 -8.65 4.39 5.35
CA GLY A 10 -9.68 5.30 4.82
C GLY A 10 -10.95 4.58 4.39
N THR A 11 -10.91 3.26 4.17
CA THR A 11 -12.06 2.45 3.73
C THR A 11 -12.56 1.51 4.84
N LEU A 12 -11.75 0.53 5.25
CA LEU A 12 -12.10 -0.43 6.31
C LEU A 12 -11.72 0.08 7.70
N ALA A 13 -10.76 0.99 7.79
CA ALA A 13 -10.33 1.64 9.01
C ALA A 13 -10.21 3.15 8.79
N PRO A 14 -10.47 3.99 9.79
CA PRO A 14 -10.26 5.43 9.68
C PRO A 14 -8.76 5.74 9.49
N ILE A 15 -8.47 6.84 8.81
CA ILE A 15 -7.11 7.35 8.71
C ILE A 15 -6.67 7.84 10.10
N CYS A 16 -5.61 7.26 10.63
CA CYS A 16 -5.03 7.59 11.93
C CYS A 16 -3.71 8.34 11.79
N SER A 17 -3.36 9.11 12.84
CA SER A 17 -2.10 9.85 12.88
C SER A 17 -0.90 8.91 12.97
N ARG A 18 -1.06 7.80 13.69
CA ARG A 18 -0.05 6.76 13.83
C ARG A 18 -0.52 5.48 13.14
N PRO A 19 0.31 4.84 12.32
CA PRO A 19 -0.05 3.63 11.61
C PRO A 19 -0.57 2.50 12.50
N GLU A 20 -0.06 2.39 13.71
CA GLU A 20 -0.43 1.33 14.68
C GLU A 20 -1.85 1.52 15.23
N GLU A 21 -2.34 2.76 15.29
CA GLU A 21 -3.67 3.10 15.80
C GLU A 21 -4.80 2.67 14.86
N ALA A 22 -4.48 2.42 13.58
CA ALA A 22 -5.42 1.91 12.60
C ALA A 22 -5.61 0.39 12.67
N ALA A 23 -5.23 -0.28 13.77
CA ALA A 23 -5.46 -1.72 13.92
C ALA A 23 -6.95 -2.06 13.83
N PRO A 24 -7.33 -3.19 13.20
CA PRO A 24 -8.73 -3.55 12.99
C PRO A 24 -9.46 -3.81 14.31
N GLY A 25 -10.62 -3.16 14.46
CA GLY A 25 -11.49 -3.35 15.61
C GLY A 25 -12.35 -4.62 15.52
N ARG A 26 -13.01 -4.96 16.62
CA ARG A 26 -13.85 -6.17 16.70
C ARG A 26 -14.98 -6.21 15.68
N GLU A 27 -15.58 -5.06 15.37
CA GLU A 27 -16.69 -4.99 14.42
C GLU A 27 -16.22 -5.32 13.00
N LEU A 28 -15.06 -4.82 12.57
CA LEU A 28 -14.49 -5.18 11.29
C LEU A 28 -14.21 -6.69 11.19
N TYR A 29 -13.67 -7.29 12.26
CA TYR A 29 -13.47 -8.74 12.28
C TYR A 29 -14.78 -9.52 12.13
N LYS A 30 -15.88 -9.08 12.79
CA LYS A 30 -17.19 -9.74 12.65
C LYS A 30 -17.69 -9.65 11.20
N VAL A 31 -17.61 -8.47 10.59
CA VAL A 31 -18.03 -8.27 9.19
C VAL A 31 -17.23 -9.18 8.27
N LEU A 32 -15.90 -9.17 8.38
CA LEU A 32 -15.03 -10.01 7.56
C LEU A 32 -15.33 -11.51 7.76
N CYS A 33 -15.54 -11.95 9.01
CA CYS A 33 -15.94 -13.34 9.29
C CYS A 33 -17.27 -13.70 8.62
N THR A 34 -18.25 -12.79 8.62
CA THR A 34 -19.53 -13.01 7.95
C THR A 34 -19.36 -13.13 6.44
N LEU A 35 -18.57 -12.24 5.83
CA LEU A 35 -18.33 -12.25 4.39
C LEU A 35 -17.62 -13.53 3.92
N VAL A 36 -16.61 -14.00 4.67
CA VAL A 36 -15.85 -15.21 4.31
C VAL A 36 -16.56 -16.51 4.71
N ALA A 37 -17.64 -16.46 5.50
CA ALA A 37 -18.45 -17.63 5.82
C ALA A 37 -19.17 -18.19 4.57
N ASP A 38 -19.55 -17.31 3.65
CA ASP A 38 -20.03 -17.72 2.33
C ASP A 38 -18.84 -18.03 1.42
N ARG A 39 -18.71 -19.30 1.06
CA ARG A 39 -17.62 -19.80 0.19
C ARG A 39 -17.68 -19.29 -1.25
N SER A 40 -18.80 -18.71 -1.66
CA SER A 40 -18.92 -18.04 -2.95
C SER A 40 -18.23 -16.67 -2.99
N ASN A 41 -17.92 -16.11 -1.81
CA ASN A 41 -17.25 -14.83 -1.69
C ASN A 41 -15.72 -15.01 -1.64
N ARG A 42 -15.04 -14.32 -2.53
CA ARG A 42 -13.61 -14.09 -2.44
C ARG A 42 -13.36 -12.69 -1.88
N VAL A 43 -12.98 -12.61 -0.63
CA VAL A 43 -12.68 -11.35 0.06
C VAL A 43 -11.19 -11.07 -0.03
N VAL A 44 -10.83 -9.89 -0.52
CA VAL A 44 -9.45 -9.43 -0.68
C VAL A 44 -9.30 -8.07 0.01
N ILE A 45 -8.31 -7.94 0.88
CA ILE A 45 -7.92 -6.66 1.48
C ILE A 45 -6.60 -6.23 0.82
N SER A 46 -6.61 -5.09 0.15
CA SER A 46 -5.46 -4.52 -0.55
C SER A 46 -4.98 -3.25 0.16
N SER A 47 -3.70 -3.16 0.48
CA SER A 47 -3.15 -2.04 1.24
C SER A 47 -1.71 -1.72 0.85
N GLY A 48 -1.29 -0.48 1.07
CA GLY A 48 0.11 -0.07 1.02
C GLY A 48 0.93 -0.49 2.25
N ARG A 49 0.29 -1.10 3.26
CA ARG A 49 0.97 -1.60 4.47
C ARG A 49 1.85 -2.80 4.16
N ASP A 50 2.90 -2.97 4.96
CA ASP A 50 3.80 -4.12 4.85
C ASP A 50 3.08 -5.45 5.15
N HIS A 51 3.59 -6.53 4.55
CA HIS A 51 2.97 -7.85 4.67
C HIS A 51 3.01 -8.42 6.09
N ALA A 52 4.01 -8.07 6.93
CA ALA A 52 4.07 -8.52 8.31
C ALA A 52 2.97 -7.89 9.17
N THR A 53 2.65 -6.62 8.94
CA THR A 53 1.51 -5.94 9.58
C THR A 53 0.18 -6.54 9.13
N MET A 54 0.01 -6.78 7.82
CA MET A 54 -1.20 -7.42 7.29
C MET A 54 -1.38 -8.83 7.84
N GLU A 55 -0.30 -9.61 7.98
CA GLU A 55 -0.33 -10.94 8.59
C GLU A 55 -0.72 -10.87 10.07
N ARG A 56 -0.12 -9.98 10.83
CA ARG A 56 -0.43 -9.80 12.26
C ARG A 56 -1.91 -9.46 12.48
N TRP A 57 -2.50 -8.65 11.60
CA TRP A 57 -3.88 -8.23 11.74
C TRP A 57 -4.89 -9.24 11.18
N PHE A 58 -4.64 -9.81 10.03
CA PHE A 58 -5.62 -10.62 9.31
C PHE A 58 -5.22 -12.08 9.12
N GLY A 59 -4.03 -12.49 9.59
CA GLY A 59 -3.49 -13.81 9.34
C GLY A 59 -4.35 -14.97 9.81
N LYS A 60 -5.21 -14.74 10.81
CA LYS A 60 -6.15 -15.76 11.32
C LYS A 60 -7.43 -15.89 10.48
N LEU A 61 -7.71 -14.93 9.61
CA LEU A 61 -8.90 -14.96 8.75
C LEU A 61 -8.58 -15.61 7.40
N PRO A 62 -9.56 -16.28 6.78
CA PRO A 62 -9.40 -16.85 5.44
C PRO A 62 -9.62 -15.81 4.33
N VAL A 63 -9.26 -14.55 4.58
CA VAL A 63 -9.25 -13.47 3.59
C VAL A 63 -7.98 -13.55 2.75
N SER A 64 -8.07 -13.18 1.49
CA SER A 64 -6.88 -12.92 0.66
C SER A 64 -6.32 -11.55 1.00
N LEU A 65 -5.01 -11.41 1.00
CA LEU A 65 -4.31 -10.18 1.35
C LEU A 65 -3.39 -9.76 0.20
N ALA A 66 -3.38 -8.48 -0.11
CA ALA A 66 -2.42 -7.85 -1.00
C ALA A 66 -1.75 -6.70 -0.24
N ALA A 67 -0.48 -6.87 0.08
CA ALA A 67 0.34 -5.91 0.81
C ALA A 67 1.30 -5.17 -0.13
N GLU A 68 1.76 -3.99 0.29
CA GLU A 68 2.66 -3.15 -0.49
C GLU A 68 2.16 -2.97 -1.93
N HIS A 69 0.87 -2.62 -2.06
CA HIS A 69 0.18 -2.42 -3.36
C HIS A 69 0.19 -3.64 -4.29
N GLY A 70 0.20 -4.86 -3.75
CA GLY A 70 0.17 -6.11 -4.52
C GLY A 70 1.55 -6.70 -4.82
N ALA A 71 2.62 -6.13 -4.29
CA ALA A 71 3.95 -6.73 -4.37
C ALA A 71 4.05 -8.04 -3.58
N PHE A 72 3.30 -8.13 -2.50
CA PHE A 72 3.11 -9.36 -1.74
C PHE A 72 1.64 -9.73 -1.74
N TYR A 73 1.34 -10.99 -1.94
CA TYR A 73 -0.03 -11.48 -1.84
C TYR A 73 -0.11 -12.81 -1.11
N ARG A 74 -1.24 -13.04 -0.47
CA ARG A 74 -1.59 -14.29 0.21
C ARG A 74 -3.03 -14.66 -0.14
N GLU A 75 -3.26 -15.88 -0.57
CA GLU A 75 -4.59 -16.38 -0.90
C GLU A 75 -5.20 -17.15 0.28
N GLY A 76 -6.28 -16.64 0.84
CA GLY A 76 -6.94 -17.24 1.98
C GLY A 76 -5.98 -17.46 3.16
N ARG A 77 -5.84 -18.72 3.58
CA ARG A 77 -4.88 -19.12 4.64
C ARG A 77 -3.56 -19.68 4.09
N GLY A 78 -3.29 -19.46 2.82
CA GLY A 78 -2.04 -19.88 2.18
C GLY A 78 -0.81 -19.12 2.68
N GLY A 79 0.35 -19.46 2.13
CA GLY A 79 1.58 -18.72 2.36
C GLY A 79 1.64 -17.41 1.58
N TRP A 80 2.52 -16.51 2.00
CA TRP A 80 2.83 -15.31 1.27
C TRP A 80 3.65 -15.61 0.01
N HIS A 81 3.30 -14.93 -1.06
CA HIS A 81 4.02 -14.92 -2.32
C HIS A 81 4.52 -13.50 -2.58
N ALA A 82 5.74 -13.39 -3.06
CA ALA A 82 6.32 -12.12 -3.50
C ALA A 82 6.35 -12.08 -5.03
N ASN A 83 5.87 -10.98 -5.61
CA ASN A 83 6.01 -10.71 -7.04
C ASN A 83 7.36 -10.04 -7.38
N LEU A 84 8.31 -10.04 -6.42
CA LEU A 84 9.52 -9.24 -6.49
C LEU A 84 10.69 -9.96 -7.14
N HIS A 85 11.37 -9.24 -8.01
CA HIS A 85 12.80 -9.43 -8.24
C HIS A 85 13.55 -8.47 -7.32
N HIS A 86 14.14 -8.98 -6.25
CA HIS A 86 14.90 -8.19 -5.28
C HIS A 86 16.15 -7.59 -5.91
N ALA A 87 16.11 -6.31 -6.23
CA ALA A 87 17.31 -5.48 -6.34
C ALA A 87 17.37 -4.54 -5.12
N PRO A 88 18.53 -4.32 -4.50
CA PRO A 88 18.68 -3.32 -3.47
C PRO A 88 18.33 -1.93 -4.03
N TRP A 89 17.84 -1.04 -3.17
CA TRP A 89 17.59 0.34 -3.56
C TRP A 89 18.87 1.01 -4.08
N ASP A 90 18.73 1.80 -5.13
CA ASP A 90 19.84 2.58 -5.68
C ASP A 90 20.46 3.48 -4.60
N PRO A 91 21.80 3.44 -4.40
CA PRO A 91 22.46 4.21 -3.36
C PRO A 91 22.26 5.73 -3.49
N GLU A 92 22.22 6.26 -4.70
CA GLU A 92 21.99 7.68 -4.96
C GLU A 92 20.57 8.11 -4.54
N LEU A 93 19.57 7.24 -4.77
CA LEU A 93 18.20 7.47 -4.32
C LEU A 93 18.11 7.49 -2.79
N LEU A 94 18.75 6.53 -2.12
CA LEU A 94 18.79 6.49 -0.65
C LEU A 94 19.49 7.71 -0.08
N GLU A 95 20.62 8.12 -0.64
CA GLU A 95 21.37 9.30 -0.21
C GLU A 95 20.54 10.58 -0.39
N LEU A 96 19.86 10.73 -1.54
CA LEU A 96 18.99 11.88 -1.78
C LEU A 96 17.88 11.96 -0.73
N MET A 97 17.16 10.88 -0.48
CA MET A 97 16.07 10.87 0.50
C MET A 97 16.55 11.09 1.94
N ASN A 98 17.69 10.50 2.32
CA ASN A 98 18.28 10.71 3.65
C ASN A 98 18.71 12.17 3.87
N ARG A 99 19.26 12.85 2.86
CA ARG A 99 19.57 14.29 2.96
C ARG A 99 18.32 15.14 3.26
N PHE A 100 17.14 14.74 2.78
CA PHE A 100 15.89 15.41 3.12
C PHE A 100 15.45 15.11 4.57
N VAL A 101 15.68 13.90 5.07
CA VAL A 101 15.47 13.58 6.50
C VAL A 101 16.34 14.46 7.39
N GLU A 102 17.63 14.55 7.11
CA GLU A 102 18.59 15.36 7.88
C GLU A 102 18.23 16.85 7.92
N ARG A 103 17.62 17.37 6.83
CA ARG A 103 17.28 18.80 6.68
C ARG A 103 15.84 19.13 7.08
N THR A 104 15.08 18.14 7.54
CA THR A 104 13.67 18.33 7.87
C THR A 104 13.39 17.70 9.24
N PRO A 105 13.36 18.50 10.31
CA PRO A 105 13.11 18.01 11.67
C PRO A 105 11.80 17.21 11.73
N HIS A 106 11.82 16.12 12.50
CA HIS A 106 10.70 15.21 12.73
C HIS A 106 10.19 14.47 11.46
N SER A 107 10.93 14.53 10.35
CA SER A 107 10.69 13.64 9.21
C SER A 107 11.47 12.34 9.36
N ARG A 108 11.03 11.30 8.67
CA ARG A 108 11.70 9.99 8.67
C ARG A 108 11.57 9.30 7.33
N LEU A 109 12.55 8.46 7.00
CA LEU A 109 12.52 7.57 5.85
C LEU A 109 12.15 6.16 6.32
N GLU A 110 11.10 5.61 5.74
CA GLU A 110 10.73 4.20 5.85
C GLU A 110 11.18 3.46 4.60
N GLN A 111 12.00 2.43 4.77
CA GLN A 111 12.44 1.57 3.68
C GLN A 111 11.62 0.29 3.71
N LYS A 112 10.72 0.15 2.74
CA LYS A 112 10.00 -1.09 2.45
C LYS A 112 10.74 -1.88 1.37
N GLN A 113 10.34 -3.11 1.13
CA GLN A 113 10.92 -3.89 0.04
C GLN A 113 10.56 -3.32 -1.34
N THR A 114 9.40 -2.70 -1.47
CA THR A 114 8.84 -2.21 -2.75
C THR A 114 8.76 -0.71 -2.87
N ALA A 115 8.97 0.02 -1.78
CA ALA A 115 8.83 1.46 -1.72
C ALA A 115 9.79 2.09 -0.71
N LEU A 116 10.19 3.33 -1.01
CA LEU A 116 10.81 4.24 -0.05
C LEU A 116 9.81 5.33 0.27
N ALA A 117 9.46 5.51 1.54
CA ALA A 117 8.46 6.47 1.98
C ALA A 117 9.08 7.52 2.91
N TRP A 118 9.13 8.77 2.47
CA TRP A 118 9.55 9.89 3.29
C TRP A 118 8.33 10.52 3.97
N HIS A 119 8.21 10.32 5.28
CA HIS A 119 7.12 10.82 6.12
C HIS A 119 7.49 12.16 6.76
N TYR A 120 6.57 13.14 6.69
CA TYR A 120 6.72 14.47 7.25
C TYR A 120 5.51 14.95 8.07
N ARG A 121 4.70 14.01 8.56
CA ARG A 121 3.47 14.31 9.31
C ARG A 121 3.73 15.07 10.62
N GLU A 122 4.86 14.80 11.27
CA GLU A 122 5.26 15.43 12.53
C GLU A 122 6.13 16.69 12.32
N THR A 123 6.42 17.05 11.08
CA THR A 123 7.15 18.28 10.70
C THR A 123 6.19 19.46 10.74
N ASP A 124 6.72 20.68 10.99
CA ASP A 124 6.00 21.93 10.76
C ASP A 124 5.31 21.92 9.38
N GLU A 125 4.07 22.34 9.31
CA GLU A 125 3.23 22.16 8.11
C GLU A 125 3.76 22.88 6.89
N TRP A 126 4.20 24.14 7.08
CA TRP A 126 4.74 24.92 5.97
C TRP A 126 6.07 24.33 5.49
N LEU A 127 6.99 24.03 6.43
CA LEU A 127 8.29 23.45 6.12
C LEU A 127 8.15 22.08 5.45
N GLY A 128 7.29 21.22 5.98
CA GLY A 128 7.03 19.88 5.44
C GLY A 128 6.49 19.93 4.01
N THR A 129 5.55 20.81 3.74
CA THR A 129 4.97 20.99 2.39
C THR A 129 6.02 21.51 1.39
N LEU A 130 6.82 22.52 1.79
CA LEU A 130 7.89 23.05 0.96
C LEU A 130 8.94 21.97 0.65
N ARG A 131 9.36 21.21 1.67
CA ARG A 131 10.35 20.14 1.50
C ARG A 131 9.81 18.99 0.64
N ALA A 132 8.53 18.64 0.76
CA ALA A 132 7.91 17.63 -0.08
C ALA A 132 7.96 18.03 -1.57
N GLN A 133 7.64 19.28 -1.91
CA GLN A 133 7.75 19.79 -3.27
C GLN A 133 9.20 19.76 -3.80
N GLN A 134 10.15 20.20 -2.97
CA GLN A 134 11.57 20.15 -3.32
C GLN A 134 12.07 18.71 -3.52
N LEU A 135 11.67 17.78 -2.65
CA LEU A 135 12.03 16.36 -2.76
C LEU A 135 11.47 15.77 -4.04
N MET A 136 10.18 15.97 -4.32
CA MET A 136 9.55 15.45 -5.55
C MET A 136 10.28 15.97 -6.80
N THR A 137 10.62 17.27 -6.85
CA THR A 137 11.37 17.85 -7.96
C THR A 137 12.76 17.22 -8.11
N ALA A 138 13.47 17.04 -6.99
CA ALA A 138 14.81 16.44 -7.00
C ALA A 138 14.79 14.93 -7.39
N LEU A 139 13.69 14.22 -7.10
CA LEU A 139 13.52 12.81 -7.44
C LEU A 139 13.23 12.56 -8.92
N ILE A 140 12.65 13.52 -9.66
CA ILE A 140 12.21 13.31 -11.05
C ILE A 140 13.31 12.71 -11.93
N PRO A 141 14.51 13.29 -12.08
CA PRO A 141 15.51 12.76 -13.00
C PRO A 141 15.98 11.36 -12.61
N LEU A 142 16.08 11.12 -11.30
CA LEU A 142 16.53 9.84 -10.75
C LEU A 142 15.47 8.74 -10.94
N CYS A 143 14.21 9.05 -10.64
CA CYS A 143 13.09 8.12 -10.83
C CYS A 143 12.87 7.81 -12.32
N MET A 144 13.03 8.77 -13.22
CA MET A 144 12.97 8.51 -14.67
C MET A 144 14.07 7.54 -15.11
N ARG A 145 15.31 7.72 -14.65
CA ARG A 145 16.43 6.83 -14.95
C ARG A 145 16.22 5.41 -14.43
N LEU A 146 15.64 5.28 -13.22
CA LEU A 146 15.45 4.01 -12.51
C LEU A 146 14.09 3.34 -12.81
N ASN A 147 13.26 3.94 -13.68
CA ASN A 147 11.89 3.49 -13.94
C ASN A 147 11.06 3.35 -12.66
N LEU A 148 11.09 4.37 -11.80
CA LEU A 148 10.33 4.44 -10.57
C LEU A 148 9.27 5.53 -10.64
N GLN A 149 8.21 5.39 -9.86
CA GLN A 149 7.15 6.38 -9.71
C GLN A 149 7.30 7.15 -8.40
N ILE A 150 6.98 8.45 -8.46
CA ILE A 150 6.85 9.33 -7.30
C ILE A 150 5.37 9.45 -6.98
N MET A 151 4.96 9.05 -5.79
CA MET A 151 3.58 9.08 -5.32
C MET A 151 3.45 10.04 -4.14
N PRO A 152 2.86 11.23 -4.33
CA PRO A 152 2.50 12.09 -3.21
C PRO A 152 1.29 11.52 -2.48
N GLY A 153 1.35 11.49 -1.14
CA GLY A 153 0.26 11.07 -0.29
C GLY A 153 0.01 12.07 0.85
N SER A 154 -0.87 11.71 1.79
CA SER A 154 -1.17 12.55 2.96
C SER A 154 0.04 12.65 3.91
N LYS A 155 0.84 13.71 3.79
CA LYS A 155 2.07 13.97 4.58
C LYS A 155 3.15 12.89 4.37
N VAL A 156 3.22 12.34 3.15
CA VAL A 156 4.24 11.38 2.72
C VAL A 156 4.59 11.59 1.24
N VAL A 157 5.85 11.36 0.89
CA VAL A 157 6.30 11.21 -0.50
C VAL A 157 6.87 9.81 -0.64
N GLU A 158 6.28 9.00 -1.49
CA GLU A 158 6.67 7.62 -1.72
C GLU A 158 7.31 7.44 -3.10
N VAL A 159 8.37 6.65 -3.18
CA VAL A 159 8.99 6.22 -4.42
C VAL A 159 8.85 4.71 -4.53
N LYS A 160 8.25 4.21 -5.61
CA LYS A 160 7.99 2.79 -5.80
C LYS A 160 8.13 2.34 -7.25
N SER A 161 8.23 1.03 -7.48
CA SER A 161 8.11 0.47 -8.82
C SER A 161 6.69 0.64 -9.38
N PRO A 162 6.51 1.03 -10.66
CA PRO A 162 5.21 1.11 -11.31
C PRO A 162 4.56 -0.26 -11.53
N GLU A 163 5.32 -1.36 -11.39
CA GLU A 163 4.82 -2.71 -11.61
C GLU A 163 3.80 -3.15 -10.55
N PHE A 164 3.85 -2.53 -9.36
CA PHE A 164 2.98 -2.87 -8.23
C PHE A 164 1.95 -1.78 -8.01
N SER A 165 0.68 -2.14 -8.25
CA SER A 165 -0.47 -1.29 -8.01
C SER A 165 -1.67 -2.15 -7.59
N LYS A 166 -2.65 -1.53 -6.96
CA LYS A 166 -3.90 -2.23 -6.61
C LYS A 166 -4.59 -2.81 -7.86
N GLY A 167 -4.52 -2.11 -8.98
CA GLY A 167 -5.05 -2.61 -10.26
C GLY A 167 -4.26 -3.78 -10.83
N SER A 168 -2.94 -3.84 -10.65
CA SER A 168 -2.15 -5.01 -11.07
C SER A 168 -2.58 -6.28 -10.33
N GLU A 169 -2.92 -6.16 -9.05
CA GLU A 169 -3.45 -7.27 -8.25
C GLU A 169 -4.84 -7.70 -8.73
N VAL A 170 -5.74 -6.76 -9.02
CA VAL A 170 -7.06 -7.08 -9.58
C VAL A 170 -6.92 -7.83 -10.91
N ARG A 171 -6.09 -7.33 -11.82
CA ARG A 171 -5.81 -8.01 -13.10
C ARG A 171 -5.24 -9.42 -12.90
N ARG A 172 -4.42 -9.63 -11.88
CA ARG A 172 -3.91 -10.97 -11.51
C ARG A 172 -5.05 -11.90 -11.12
N LEU A 173 -5.98 -11.43 -10.28
CA LEU A 173 -7.14 -12.21 -9.83
C LEU A 173 -8.07 -12.55 -11.00
N LEU A 174 -8.41 -11.58 -11.85
CA LEU A 174 -9.32 -11.76 -12.98
C LEU A 174 -8.78 -12.68 -14.08
N ARG A 175 -7.45 -12.83 -14.18
CA ARG A 175 -6.84 -13.81 -15.09
C ARG A 175 -6.98 -15.25 -14.60
N ARG A 176 -7.17 -15.46 -13.31
CA ARG A 176 -7.22 -16.81 -12.69
C ARG A 176 -8.63 -17.34 -12.55
N GLU A 177 -9.61 -16.47 -12.32
CA GLU A 177 -10.97 -16.87 -12.01
C GLU A 177 -11.99 -15.88 -12.61
N ARG A 178 -13.15 -16.38 -12.98
CA ARG A 178 -14.28 -15.55 -13.41
C ARG A 178 -15.21 -15.31 -12.24
N TYR A 179 -15.69 -14.08 -12.10
CA TYR A 179 -16.61 -13.66 -11.04
C TYR A 179 -17.93 -13.20 -11.67
N ASP A 180 -19.04 -13.52 -11.02
CA ASP A 180 -20.38 -13.09 -11.44
C ASP A 180 -20.64 -11.64 -11.03
N PHE A 181 -19.97 -11.19 -9.96
CA PHE A 181 -20.06 -9.84 -9.47
C PHE A 181 -18.75 -9.41 -8.80
N ILE A 182 -18.37 -8.16 -8.99
CA ILE A 182 -17.17 -7.57 -8.41
C ILE A 182 -17.57 -6.30 -7.68
N LEU A 183 -17.23 -6.20 -6.40
CA LEU A 183 -17.32 -4.98 -5.60
C LEU A 183 -15.91 -4.52 -5.24
N ALA A 184 -15.56 -3.30 -5.58
CA ALA A 184 -14.33 -2.65 -5.16
C ALA A 184 -14.65 -1.39 -4.36
N MET A 185 -13.97 -1.20 -3.22
CA MET A 185 -14.12 -0.04 -2.34
C MET A 185 -12.75 0.52 -1.97
N GLY A 186 -12.63 1.83 -2.05
CA GLY A 186 -11.42 2.60 -1.74
C GLY A 186 -11.74 4.07 -1.56
N ASP A 187 -10.81 4.87 -1.05
CA ASP A 187 -11.02 6.27 -0.69
C ASP A 187 -10.04 7.26 -1.33
N ASP A 188 -8.97 6.77 -1.96
CA ASP A 188 -7.94 7.63 -2.51
C ASP A 188 -7.60 7.36 -3.99
N THR A 189 -6.71 8.19 -4.55
CA THR A 189 -6.30 8.11 -5.96
C THR A 189 -5.55 6.81 -6.32
N THR A 190 -4.99 6.09 -5.34
CA THR A 190 -4.36 4.78 -5.59
C THR A 190 -5.38 3.69 -5.87
N ASP A 191 -6.65 3.92 -5.49
CA ASP A 191 -7.77 3.02 -5.74
C ASP A 191 -8.36 3.17 -7.15
N ASP A 192 -8.14 4.31 -7.81
CA ASP A 192 -8.57 4.53 -9.19
C ASP A 192 -8.08 3.43 -10.13
N ASP A 193 -6.85 2.94 -9.92
CA ASP A 193 -6.27 1.85 -10.70
C ASP A 193 -6.97 0.51 -10.41
N MET A 194 -7.41 0.30 -9.18
CA MET A 194 -8.24 -0.85 -8.81
C MET A 194 -9.62 -0.81 -9.49
N PHE A 195 -10.24 0.37 -9.57
CA PHE A 195 -11.56 0.53 -10.20
C PHE A 195 -11.53 0.41 -11.73
N ARG A 196 -10.38 0.67 -12.35
CA ARG A 196 -10.19 0.63 -13.81
C ARG A 196 -9.70 -0.72 -14.32
N ALA A 197 -9.30 -1.62 -13.45
CA ALA A 197 -8.73 -2.91 -13.81
C ALA A 197 -9.76 -3.92 -14.28
#